data_aecf82ba851e542432cf9be58ffe6364
#
_entry.id   aecf82ba851e542432cf9be58ffe6364
#
_cell.length_a   1.000
_cell.length_b   1.000
_cell.length_c   1.000
_cell.angle_alpha   90.00
_cell.angle_beta   90.00
_cell.angle_gamma   90.00
#
_symmetry.space_group_name_H-M   'P 1'
#
loop_
_entity.id
_entity.type
_entity.pdbx_description
1 polymer ?
#
loop_
_entity_poly.entity_id
_entity_poly.type
_entity_poly.pdbx_seq_one_letter_code
_entity_poly.pdbx_strand_id
1 'polypeptide(L)'
;MLAAGARIRYIDHHDPGAVADHPRLETHIDTAPRMSTGLIVDRLLGGAHRDWAIVSAFGDNHLRLAARLCADAGLAPDEAEALRRLGIALNYNSYGLRVADLHVAPDALYRQMAPFADPLEFARQPLPRELWKNYRTDIARAEGMQPLLEAP
;
A
#
# COMPACT_ATOMS: atom_id res chain seq x y z
N MET A 1 24.26 -6.27 -5.05
CA MET A 1 23.48 -6.20 -6.32
C MET A 1 24.17 -5.30 -7.33
N LEU A 2 24.46 -4.02 -7.07
CA LEU A 2 25.15 -3.11 -8.02
C LEU A 2 26.54 -3.65 -8.40
N ALA A 3 27.33 -4.13 -7.44
CA ALA A 3 28.65 -4.76 -7.69
C ALA A 3 28.56 -6.02 -8.58
N ALA A 4 27.42 -6.71 -8.58
CA ALA A 4 27.17 -7.86 -9.43
C ALA A 4 26.59 -7.47 -10.82
N GLY A 5 26.58 -6.17 -11.17
CA GLY A 5 26.17 -5.72 -12.48
C GLY A 5 24.69 -5.36 -12.63
N ALA A 6 23.87 -5.49 -11.59
CA ALA A 6 22.44 -5.16 -11.66
C ALA A 6 22.23 -3.66 -11.91
N ARG A 7 21.20 -3.33 -12.72
CA ARG A 7 20.59 -2.01 -12.74
C ARG A 7 19.46 -1.97 -11.73
N ILE A 8 19.43 -0.92 -10.91
CA ILE A 8 18.44 -0.77 -9.84
C ILE A 8 17.71 0.56 -10.05
N ARG A 9 16.37 0.51 -10.00
CA ARG A 9 15.53 1.70 -9.80
C ARG A 9 14.98 1.62 -8.39
N TYR A 10 15.29 2.62 -7.57
CA TYR A 10 14.86 2.73 -6.19
C TYR A 10 13.83 3.85 -6.08
N ILE A 11 12.60 3.48 -5.74
CA ILE A 11 11.47 4.40 -5.61
C ILE A 11 10.95 4.25 -4.19
N ASP A 12 10.92 5.34 -3.41
CA ASP A 12 10.49 5.32 -2.02
C ASP A 12 10.01 6.70 -1.54
N HIS A 13 9.21 6.71 -0.48
CA HIS A 13 8.76 7.91 0.20
C HIS A 13 9.30 8.06 1.63
N HIS A 14 10.06 7.10 2.11
CA HIS A 14 10.77 7.16 3.39
C HIS A 14 12.12 7.84 3.25
N ASP A 15 12.70 8.28 4.39
CA ASP A 15 14.07 8.75 4.41
C ASP A 15 15.01 7.56 4.07
N PRO A 16 15.75 7.63 2.97
CA PRO A 16 16.59 6.53 2.54
C PRO A 16 17.94 6.49 3.28
N GLY A 17 18.23 7.47 4.13
CA GLY A 17 19.58 7.67 4.65
C GLY A 17 20.59 7.94 3.54
N ALA A 18 21.79 7.39 3.67
CA ALA A 18 22.84 7.55 2.66
C ALA A 18 22.57 6.64 1.44
N VAL A 19 22.36 7.26 0.29
CA VAL A 19 22.17 6.56 -0.98
C VAL A 19 23.49 6.57 -1.76
N ALA A 20 23.90 5.41 -2.29
CA ALA A 20 25.11 5.28 -3.06
C ALA A 20 25.01 6.05 -4.38
N ASP A 21 26.07 6.80 -4.73
CA ASP A 21 26.22 7.34 -6.09
C ASP A 21 26.77 6.24 -7.02
N HIS A 22 25.94 5.79 -7.96
CA HIS A 22 26.33 4.70 -8.85
C HIS A 22 25.58 4.77 -10.17
N PRO A 23 26.28 4.66 -11.34
CA PRO A 23 25.67 4.87 -12.67
C PRO A 23 24.59 3.86 -13.05
N ARG A 24 24.43 2.79 -12.29
CA ARG A 24 23.36 1.79 -12.44
C ARG A 24 22.27 1.88 -11.37
N LEU A 25 22.29 2.93 -10.54
CA LEU A 25 21.25 3.20 -9.55
C LEU A 25 20.51 4.48 -9.96
N GLU A 26 19.25 4.33 -10.30
CA GLU A 26 18.30 5.42 -10.51
C GLU A 26 17.42 5.56 -9.27
N THR A 27 17.30 6.76 -8.71
CA THR A 27 16.53 7.00 -7.49
C THR A 27 15.41 7.99 -7.73
N HIS A 28 14.22 7.68 -7.21
CA HIS A 28 13.05 8.55 -7.18
C HIS A 28 12.49 8.56 -5.76
N ILE A 29 12.99 9.49 -4.95
CA ILE A 29 12.64 9.58 -3.53
C ILE A 29 11.94 10.91 -3.28
N ASP A 30 10.77 10.85 -2.64
CA ASP A 30 9.97 12.02 -2.27
C ASP A 30 9.42 11.80 -0.85
N THR A 31 10.09 12.42 0.13
CA THR A 31 9.76 12.30 1.55
C THR A 31 8.69 13.28 2.02
N ALA A 32 7.96 13.91 1.11
CA ALA A 32 6.89 14.84 1.46
C ALA A 32 5.81 14.16 2.33
N PRO A 33 5.27 14.82 3.35
CA PRO A 33 4.41 14.19 4.39
C PRO A 33 3.13 13.52 3.90
N ARG A 34 2.75 13.70 2.64
CA ARG A 34 1.55 13.09 2.03
C ARG A 34 1.88 12.35 0.74
N MET A 35 3.11 11.89 0.64
CA MET A 35 3.56 11.06 -0.47
C MET A 35 3.47 9.58 -0.10
N SER A 36 3.15 8.75 -1.06
CA SER A 36 3.30 7.30 -1.01
C SER A 36 4.13 6.83 -2.20
N THR A 37 4.79 5.69 -2.07
CA THR A 37 5.57 5.12 -3.17
C THR A 37 4.70 4.92 -4.43
N GLY A 38 3.44 4.50 -4.26
CA GLY A 38 2.50 4.38 -5.38
C GLY A 38 2.22 5.68 -6.11
N LEU A 39 2.16 6.83 -5.40
CA LEU A 39 1.99 8.15 -6.02
C LEU A 39 3.23 8.60 -6.80
N ILE A 40 4.43 8.24 -6.34
CA ILE A 40 5.67 8.51 -7.07
C ILE A 40 5.67 7.70 -8.38
N VAL A 41 5.34 6.41 -8.30
CA VAL A 41 5.24 5.52 -9.48
C VAL A 41 4.18 6.03 -10.45
N ASP A 42 3.00 6.44 -9.97
CA ASP A 42 1.94 7.01 -10.82
C ASP A 42 2.42 8.23 -11.62
N ARG A 43 3.16 9.14 -10.99
CA ARG A 43 3.77 10.28 -11.68
C ARG A 43 4.76 9.84 -12.74
N LEU A 44 5.63 8.88 -12.45
CA LEU A 44 6.61 8.35 -13.40
C LEU A 44 5.96 7.67 -14.61
N LEU A 45 4.77 7.09 -14.42
CA LEU A 45 3.99 6.40 -15.45
C LEU A 45 2.91 7.30 -16.10
N GLY A 46 2.94 8.62 -15.83
CA GLY A 46 2.01 9.58 -16.42
C GLY A 46 0.54 9.35 -16.05
N GLY A 47 0.27 8.76 -14.89
CA GLY A 47 -1.10 8.48 -14.40
C GLY A 47 -1.71 7.18 -14.90
N ALA A 48 -0.96 6.33 -15.59
CA ALA A 48 -1.48 5.10 -16.22
C ALA A 48 -2.04 4.07 -15.21
N HIS A 49 -1.65 4.16 -13.93
CA HIS A 49 -2.10 3.26 -12.86
C HIS A 49 -2.63 4.04 -11.65
N ARG A 50 -3.38 5.12 -11.91
CA ARG A 50 -3.90 6.04 -10.90
C ARG A 50 -4.66 5.31 -9.79
N ASP A 51 -5.49 4.34 -10.11
CA ASP A 51 -6.31 3.64 -9.13
C ASP A 51 -5.47 2.80 -8.16
N TRP A 52 -4.35 2.19 -8.62
CA TRP A 52 -3.38 1.57 -7.74
C TRP A 52 -2.64 2.57 -6.84
N ALA A 53 -2.38 3.79 -7.33
CA ALA A 53 -1.81 4.85 -6.50
C ALA A 53 -2.79 5.33 -5.42
N ILE A 54 -4.09 5.35 -5.72
CA ILE A 54 -5.16 5.63 -4.74
C ILE A 54 -5.17 4.55 -3.65
N VAL A 55 -5.07 3.26 -4.03
CA VAL A 55 -4.94 2.14 -3.08
C VAL A 55 -3.73 2.35 -2.16
N SER A 56 -2.56 2.70 -2.72
CA SER A 56 -1.35 2.99 -1.94
C SER A 56 -1.56 4.14 -0.96
N ALA A 57 -2.18 5.24 -1.40
CA ALA A 57 -2.46 6.39 -0.55
C ALA A 57 -3.41 6.05 0.62
N PHE A 58 -4.41 5.20 0.40
CA PHE A 58 -5.25 4.68 1.47
C PHE A 58 -4.48 3.76 2.43
N GLY A 59 -3.57 2.93 1.91
CA GLY A 59 -2.70 2.07 2.71
C GLY A 59 -1.80 2.86 3.65
N ASP A 60 -1.23 3.96 3.17
CA ASP A 60 -0.38 4.88 3.93
C ASP A 60 -1.17 5.88 4.80
N ASN A 61 -2.46 5.63 5.01
CA ASN A 61 -3.36 6.47 5.83
C ASN A 61 -3.51 7.92 5.35
N HIS A 62 -3.27 8.20 4.07
CA HIS A 62 -3.47 9.51 3.45
C HIS A 62 -4.93 9.73 3.04
N LEU A 63 -5.88 9.48 3.94
CA LEU A 63 -7.32 9.38 3.68
C LEU A 63 -7.90 10.58 2.92
N ARG A 64 -7.52 11.82 3.30
CA ARG A 64 -8.03 13.04 2.63
C ARG A 64 -7.50 13.18 1.21
N LEU A 65 -6.24 12.81 0.99
CA LEU A 65 -5.64 12.84 -0.34
C LEU A 65 -6.26 11.77 -1.24
N ALA A 66 -6.35 10.54 -0.74
CA ALA A 66 -6.95 9.44 -1.48
C ALA A 66 -8.41 9.72 -1.86
N ALA A 67 -9.22 10.27 -0.93
CA ALA A 67 -10.61 10.66 -1.21
C ALA A 67 -10.69 11.74 -2.32
N ARG A 68 -9.77 12.71 -2.34
CA ARG A 68 -9.68 13.71 -3.41
C ARG A 68 -9.33 13.06 -4.74
N LEU A 69 -8.34 12.17 -4.75
CA LEU A 69 -7.94 11.44 -5.97
C LEU A 69 -9.08 10.58 -6.53
N CYS A 70 -9.90 9.96 -5.66
CA CYS A 70 -11.12 9.26 -6.08
C CYS A 70 -12.09 10.19 -6.79
N ALA A 71 -12.34 11.38 -6.22
CA ALA A 71 -13.24 12.36 -6.81
C ALA A 71 -12.71 12.88 -8.15
N ASP A 72 -11.41 13.18 -8.24
CA ASP A 72 -10.74 13.64 -9.46
C ASP A 72 -10.75 12.56 -10.56
N ALA A 73 -10.73 11.28 -10.19
CA ALA A 73 -10.86 10.14 -11.10
C ALA A 73 -12.33 9.82 -11.47
N GLY A 74 -13.30 10.47 -10.86
CA GLY A 74 -14.72 10.23 -11.12
C GLY A 74 -15.25 8.90 -10.60
N LEU A 75 -14.57 8.30 -9.59
CA LEU A 75 -15.00 7.03 -9.01
C LEU A 75 -16.33 7.17 -8.24
N ALA A 76 -17.18 6.17 -8.39
CA ALA A 76 -18.41 6.08 -7.61
C ALA A 76 -18.10 5.84 -6.11
N PRO A 77 -18.99 6.21 -5.18
CA PRO A 77 -18.74 6.07 -3.73
C PRO A 77 -18.41 4.63 -3.28
N ASP A 78 -19.01 3.63 -3.89
CA ASP A 78 -18.78 2.22 -3.61
C ASP A 78 -17.42 1.75 -4.17
N GLU A 79 -16.99 2.28 -5.31
CA GLU A 79 -15.66 2.03 -5.88
C GLU A 79 -14.57 2.65 -5.00
N ALA A 80 -14.74 3.91 -4.60
CA ALA A 80 -13.82 4.59 -3.68
C ALA A 80 -13.69 3.83 -2.34
N GLU A 81 -14.80 3.33 -1.79
CA GLU A 81 -14.80 2.52 -0.57
C GLU A 81 -14.12 1.15 -0.80
N ALA A 82 -14.28 0.54 -1.97
CA ALA A 82 -13.58 -0.71 -2.31
C ALA A 82 -12.06 -0.51 -2.36
N LEU A 83 -11.57 0.57 -2.99
CA LEU A 83 -10.14 0.91 -3.01
C LEU A 83 -9.62 1.25 -1.62
N ARG A 84 -10.41 1.94 -0.80
CA ARG A 84 -10.06 2.22 0.59
C ARG A 84 -9.85 0.94 1.41
N ARG A 85 -10.80 0.02 1.35
CA ARG A 85 -10.70 -1.28 2.03
C ARG A 85 -9.50 -2.08 1.54
N LEU A 86 -9.28 -2.09 0.23
CA LEU A 86 -8.14 -2.78 -0.37
C LEU A 86 -6.81 -2.21 0.16
N GLY A 87 -6.61 -0.89 0.12
CA GLY A 87 -5.39 -0.25 0.60
C GLY A 87 -5.11 -0.55 2.07
N ILE A 88 -6.10 -0.40 2.94
CA ILE A 88 -5.99 -0.71 4.36
C ILE A 88 -5.65 -2.19 4.59
N ALA A 89 -6.33 -3.11 3.88
CA ALA A 89 -6.13 -4.55 4.04
C ALA A 89 -4.73 -4.99 3.58
N LEU A 90 -4.23 -4.43 2.47
CA LEU A 90 -2.88 -4.71 1.98
C LEU A 90 -1.82 -4.20 2.95
N ASN A 91 -1.98 -2.96 3.45
CA ASN A 91 -1.07 -2.40 4.44
C ASN A 91 -1.09 -3.19 5.75
N TYR A 92 -2.29 -3.56 6.25
CA TYR A 92 -2.44 -4.40 7.43
C TYR A 92 -1.67 -5.73 7.31
N ASN A 93 -1.67 -6.36 6.13
CA ASN A 93 -0.91 -7.60 5.90
C ASN A 93 0.61 -7.40 5.95
N SER A 94 1.13 -6.18 6.01
CA SER A 94 2.57 -5.90 6.13
C SER A 94 3.07 -5.86 7.59
N TYR A 95 2.16 -5.86 8.56
CA TYR A 95 2.52 -5.79 9.98
C TYR A 95 2.75 -7.18 10.58
N GLY A 96 4.00 -7.51 10.84
CA GLY A 96 4.43 -8.72 11.50
C GLY A 96 5.94 -8.67 11.80
N LEU A 97 6.40 -9.39 12.80
CA LEU A 97 7.82 -9.48 13.13
C LEU A 97 8.58 -10.40 12.16
N ARG A 98 7.87 -11.36 11.59
CA ARG A 98 8.39 -12.36 10.63
C ARG A 98 7.36 -12.60 9.53
N VAL A 99 7.80 -13.09 8.39
CA VAL A 99 6.90 -13.45 7.27
C VAL A 99 5.82 -14.46 7.70
N ALA A 100 6.16 -15.36 8.63
CA ALA A 100 5.22 -16.34 9.15
C ALA A 100 4.08 -15.74 10.00
N ASP A 101 4.21 -14.50 10.45
CA ASP A 101 3.20 -13.79 11.23
C ASP A 101 2.17 -13.09 10.32
N LEU A 102 2.45 -13.00 9.02
CA LEU A 102 1.57 -12.37 8.04
C LEU A 102 0.47 -13.34 7.60
N HIS A 103 -0.71 -12.82 7.29
CA HIS A 103 -1.80 -13.64 6.75
C HIS A 103 -1.45 -14.25 5.39
N VAL A 104 -0.71 -13.48 4.58
CA VAL A 104 -0.22 -13.93 3.27
C VAL A 104 1.22 -13.47 3.10
N ALA A 105 2.10 -14.38 2.69
CA ALA A 105 3.49 -14.03 2.38
C ALA A 105 3.55 -13.01 1.22
N PRO A 106 4.46 -12.01 1.26
CA PRO A 106 4.50 -10.91 0.30
C PRO A 106 4.63 -11.37 -1.16
N ASP A 107 5.41 -12.41 -1.42
CA ASP A 107 5.59 -12.98 -2.76
C ASP A 107 4.32 -13.68 -3.27
N ALA A 108 3.58 -14.36 -2.39
CA ALA A 108 2.30 -14.99 -2.73
C ALA A 108 1.21 -13.93 -2.97
N LEU A 109 1.18 -12.86 -2.14
CA LEU A 109 0.29 -11.73 -2.35
C LEU A 109 0.56 -11.04 -3.69
N TYR A 110 1.84 -10.76 -3.99
CA TYR A 110 2.23 -10.16 -5.26
C TYR A 110 1.77 -11.00 -6.47
N ARG A 111 2.00 -12.33 -6.45
CA ARG A 111 1.58 -13.21 -7.55
C ARG A 111 0.06 -13.21 -7.77
N GLN A 112 -0.73 -13.07 -6.71
CA GLN A 112 -2.18 -12.98 -6.81
C GLN A 112 -2.65 -11.61 -7.30
N MET A 113 -1.93 -10.54 -6.96
CA MET A 113 -2.28 -9.17 -7.31
C MET A 113 -1.82 -8.80 -8.73
N ALA A 114 -0.62 -9.23 -9.14
CA ALA A 114 0.04 -8.83 -10.38
C ALA A 114 -0.76 -9.02 -11.68
N PRO A 115 -1.67 -10.02 -11.82
CA PRO A 115 -2.50 -10.17 -13.02
C PRO A 115 -3.55 -9.06 -13.21
N PHE A 116 -3.86 -8.27 -12.18
CA PHE A 116 -4.93 -7.28 -12.20
C PHE A 116 -4.40 -5.88 -12.50
N ALA A 117 -4.68 -5.36 -13.69
CA ALA A 117 -4.41 -3.97 -14.04
C ALA A 117 -5.31 -3.01 -13.26
N ASP A 118 -6.57 -3.41 -13.05
CA ASP A 118 -7.59 -2.67 -12.30
C ASP A 118 -7.66 -3.20 -10.84
N PRO A 119 -7.37 -2.37 -9.82
CA PRO A 119 -7.49 -2.77 -8.41
C PRO A 119 -8.93 -3.08 -7.98
N LEU A 120 -9.95 -2.57 -8.65
CA LEU A 120 -11.35 -2.91 -8.36
C LEU A 120 -11.66 -4.36 -8.74
N GLU A 121 -11.05 -4.88 -9.80
CA GLU A 121 -11.17 -6.30 -10.15
C GLU A 121 -10.48 -7.19 -9.10
N PHE A 122 -9.31 -6.77 -8.62
CA PHE A 122 -8.62 -7.48 -7.53
C PHE A 122 -9.42 -7.41 -6.22
N ALA A 123 -9.98 -6.27 -5.86
CA ALA A 123 -10.79 -6.09 -4.65
C ALA A 123 -12.00 -7.05 -4.57
N ARG A 124 -12.49 -7.54 -5.72
CA ARG A 124 -13.58 -8.52 -5.81
C ARG A 124 -13.13 -9.96 -5.54
N GLN A 125 -11.82 -10.22 -5.49
CA GLN A 125 -11.29 -11.57 -5.25
C GLN A 125 -11.48 -12.00 -3.78
N PRO A 126 -11.41 -13.31 -3.49
CA PRO A 126 -11.55 -13.82 -2.12
C PRO A 126 -10.50 -13.27 -1.16
N LEU A 127 -9.23 -13.19 -1.59
CA LEU A 127 -8.10 -12.81 -0.72
C LEU A 127 -8.25 -11.40 -0.12
N PRO A 128 -8.50 -10.32 -0.87
CA PRO A 128 -8.70 -8.99 -0.27
C PRO A 128 -9.87 -8.95 0.72
N ARG A 129 -10.95 -9.71 0.46
CA ARG A 129 -12.10 -9.80 1.36
C ARG A 129 -11.74 -10.50 2.67
N GLU A 130 -10.93 -11.54 2.61
CA GLU A 130 -10.42 -12.25 3.78
C GLU A 130 -9.49 -11.36 4.61
N LEU A 131 -8.53 -10.69 3.98
CA LEU A 131 -7.64 -9.73 4.65
C LEU A 131 -8.42 -8.60 5.33
N TRP A 132 -9.44 -8.06 4.67
CA TRP A 132 -10.32 -7.05 5.26
C TRP A 132 -11.09 -7.58 6.47
N LYS A 133 -11.60 -8.82 6.40
CA LYS A 133 -12.27 -9.48 7.53
C LYS A 133 -11.33 -9.64 8.72
N ASN A 134 -10.10 -10.09 8.48
CA ASN A 134 -9.08 -10.29 9.52
C ASN A 134 -8.73 -8.95 10.17
N TYR A 135 -8.44 -7.90 9.36
CA TYR A 135 -8.24 -6.54 9.85
C TYR A 135 -9.38 -6.09 10.79
N ARG A 136 -10.64 -6.21 10.35
CA ARG A 136 -11.80 -5.83 11.14
C ARG A 136 -11.91 -6.58 12.47
N THR A 137 -11.57 -7.86 12.45
CA THR A 137 -11.59 -8.71 13.65
C THR A 137 -10.53 -8.26 14.66
N ASP A 138 -9.32 -7.97 14.19
CA ASP A 138 -8.22 -7.60 15.08
C ASP A 138 -8.37 -6.17 15.61
N ILE A 139 -8.87 -5.24 14.80
CA ILE A 139 -9.20 -3.90 15.29
C ILE A 139 -10.28 -3.96 16.39
N ALA A 140 -11.35 -4.74 16.19
CA ALA A 140 -12.40 -4.89 17.21
C ALA A 140 -11.86 -5.51 18.51
N ARG A 141 -10.89 -6.44 18.42
CA ARG A 141 -10.21 -6.98 19.61
C ARG A 141 -9.37 -5.92 20.31
N ALA A 142 -8.59 -5.14 19.55
CA ALA A 142 -7.75 -4.09 20.10
C ALA A 142 -8.57 -3.00 20.81
N GLU A 143 -9.68 -2.58 20.21
CA GLU A 143 -10.63 -1.63 20.81
C GLU A 143 -11.23 -2.18 22.12
N GLY A 144 -11.57 -3.48 22.15
CA GLY A 144 -12.07 -4.16 23.36
C GLY A 144 -11.02 -4.29 24.48
N MET A 145 -9.73 -4.20 24.16
CA MET A 145 -8.63 -4.26 25.15
C MET A 145 -8.25 -2.88 25.70
N GLN A 146 -8.60 -1.80 25.02
CA GLN A 146 -8.23 -0.43 25.43
C GLN A 146 -8.62 -0.08 26.87
N PRO A 147 -9.82 -0.41 27.39
CA PRO A 147 -10.19 -0.15 28.76
C PRO A 147 -9.29 -0.84 29.80
N LEU A 148 -8.63 -1.96 29.42
CA LEU A 148 -7.72 -2.70 30.30
C LEU A 148 -6.34 -2.02 30.42
N LEU A 149 -5.96 -1.21 29.44
CA LEU A 149 -4.69 -0.47 29.41
C LEU A 149 -4.82 0.89 30.11
N GLU A 150 -6.03 1.41 30.23
CA GLU A 150 -6.34 2.70 30.87
C GLU A 150 -6.75 2.55 32.35
N ALA A 151 -6.85 1.32 32.84
CA ALA A 151 -7.12 1.05 34.26
C ALA A 151 -5.92 1.45 35.12
N PRO A 152 -6.10 2.22 36.22
CA PRO A 152 -5.02 2.67 37.10
C PRO A 152 -4.36 1.52 37.87
#